data_6f0a134542f6b860cd502bebfaf2bfbe
#
_entry.id   6f0a134542f6b860cd502bebfaf2bfbe
#
_cell.length_a   1.000
_cell.length_b   1.000
_cell.length_c   1.000
_cell.angle_alpha   90.00
_cell.angle_beta   90.00
_cell.angle_gamma   90.00
#
_symmetry.space_group_name_H-M   'P 1'
#
loop_
_entity.id
_entity.type
_entity.pdbx_description
1 polymer ?
#
loop_
_entity_poly.entity_id
_entity_poly.type
_entity_poly.pdbx_seq_one_letter_code
_entity_poly.pdbx_strand_id
1 'polypeptide(L)'
;EACDIGAELLLSHRVTSMERVFNSENQFTNWKIDGRGNEFPIECRAVIDASGVAGAASKILDMKTEVEVIAGFQYEMLDVPNDGYLDFYLWPKYSPHGYVWMIPKEGGRANVGLVTTDKKGAIKYLEDFIQDTYLADKPKVNPPWRKDGIKIKPFGGTIPISGPREITVDTGVILVGDAAGFTSPLFEGGSHLALWSGREAAQVITQAIAENDLSVKRLMVYQKAWLKRFPPYNKILKGKTALYDLTDEEMSIMAHCLPEELGNMSPLQKLGIGIKILFKKPILLTKRVIPVLLSFGYSRAKHFGW
;
A
#
# COMPACT_ATOMS: atom_id res chain seq x y z
N GLU A 1 -19.52 7.48 -12.83
CA GLU A 1 -18.66 7.99 -13.94
C GLU A 1 -18.31 6.90 -14.96
N ALA A 2 -17.68 5.75 -14.58
CA ALA A 2 -17.32 4.72 -15.54
C ALA A 2 -18.56 4.15 -16.26
N CYS A 3 -19.62 3.84 -15.52
CA CYS A 3 -20.88 3.36 -16.11
C CYS A 3 -21.55 4.40 -16.99
N ASP A 4 -21.42 5.70 -16.68
CA ASP A 4 -22.01 6.79 -17.47
C ASP A 4 -21.38 6.91 -18.88
N ILE A 5 -20.18 6.37 -19.05
CA ILE A 5 -19.45 6.35 -20.33
C ILE A 5 -19.42 4.96 -20.98
N GLY A 6 -20.27 4.04 -20.53
CA GLY A 6 -20.50 2.74 -21.18
C GLY A 6 -19.80 1.54 -20.54
N ALA A 7 -19.16 1.68 -19.37
CA ALA A 7 -18.68 0.52 -18.65
C ALA A 7 -19.85 -0.23 -18.00
N GLU A 8 -19.81 -1.56 -18.08
CA GLU A 8 -20.78 -2.44 -17.40
C GLU A 8 -20.23 -2.89 -16.05
N LEU A 9 -21.05 -2.76 -15.00
CA LEU A 9 -20.71 -3.18 -13.65
C LEU A 9 -21.48 -4.45 -13.28
N LEU A 10 -20.79 -5.57 -13.20
CA LEU A 10 -21.34 -6.87 -12.79
C LEU A 10 -21.09 -7.11 -11.32
N LEU A 11 -22.09 -6.84 -10.48
CA LEU A 11 -22.04 -7.08 -9.04
C LEU A 11 -22.26 -8.57 -8.72
N SER A 12 -21.66 -9.04 -7.61
CA SER A 12 -21.75 -10.44 -7.16
C SER A 12 -21.20 -11.46 -8.15
N HIS A 13 -20.33 -11.04 -9.07
CA HIS A 13 -19.63 -11.89 -10.02
C HIS A 13 -18.21 -12.16 -9.53
N ARG A 14 -17.83 -13.45 -9.54
CA ARG A 14 -16.50 -13.88 -9.13
C ARG A 14 -15.85 -14.72 -10.22
N VAL A 15 -14.78 -14.23 -10.80
CA VAL A 15 -13.95 -14.97 -11.74
C VAL A 15 -13.28 -16.17 -11.03
N THR A 16 -13.39 -17.36 -11.60
CA THR A 16 -12.79 -18.59 -11.08
C THR A 16 -11.88 -19.29 -12.09
N SER A 17 -12.06 -19.04 -13.39
CA SER A 17 -11.18 -19.56 -14.43
C SER A 17 -11.03 -18.59 -15.59
N MET A 18 -9.94 -18.73 -16.32
CA MET A 18 -9.61 -17.97 -17.51
C MET A 18 -8.96 -18.92 -18.52
N GLU A 19 -9.51 -18.99 -19.73
CA GLU A 19 -9.04 -19.86 -20.81
C GLU A 19 -8.64 -19.01 -22.02
N ARG A 20 -7.45 -19.28 -22.58
CA ARG A 20 -7.00 -18.63 -23.82
C ARG A 20 -7.68 -19.25 -25.01
N VAL A 21 -8.26 -18.43 -25.88
CA VAL A 21 -8.83 -18.85 -27.15
C VAL A 21 -7.84 -18.51 -28.26
N PHE A 22 -7.64 -19.47 -29.17
CA PHE A 22 -6.71 -19.36 -30.29
C PHE A 22 -7.47 -19.56 -31.59
N ASN A 23 -7.02 -18.88 -32.66
CA ASN A 23 -7.51 -19.13 -34.00
C ASN A 23 -6.86 -20.38 -34.63
N SER A 24 -7.24 -20.69 -35.88
CA SER A 24 -6.72 -21.83 -36.64
C SER A 24 -5.19 -21.77 -36.90
N GLU A 25 -4.60 -20.58 -36.79
CA GLU A 25 -3.15 -20.35 -36.95
C GLU A 25 -2.40 -20.37 -35.59
N ASN A 26 -3.08 -20.83 -34.53
CA ASN A 26 -2.54 -20.88 -33.17
C ASN A 26 -2.13 -19.50 -32.61
N GLN A 27 -2.82 -18.43 -33.07
CA GLN A 27 -2.63 -17.09 -32.53
C GLN A 27 -3.72 -16.80 -31.48
N PHE A 28 -3.31 -16.18 -30.34
CA PHE A 28 -4.24 -15.76 -29.30
C PHE A 28 -5.23 -14.73 -29.85
N THR A 29 -6.50 -14.92 -29.58
CA THR A 29 -7.59 -14.04 -30.03
C THR A 29 -8.29 -13.34 -28.88
N ASN A 30 -8.69 -14.10 -27.87
CA ASN A 30 -9.47 -13.63 -26.73
C ASN A 30 -9.34 -14.54 -25.51
N TRP A 31 -9.85 -14.07 -24.41
CA TRP A 31 -10.05 -14.80 -23.18
C TRP A 31 -11.51 -15.25 -23.08
N LYS A 32 -11.73 -16.49 -22.67
CA LYS A 32 -13.01 -16.95 -22.14
C LYS A 32 -12.86 -17.01 -20.61
N ILE A 33 -13.66 -16.21 -19.94
CA ILE A 33 -13.64 -16.06 -18.48
C ILE A 33 -14.88 -16.69 -17.93
N ASP A 34 -14.72 -17.55 -16.93
CA ASP A 34 -15.82 -18.23 -16.25
C ASP A 34 -15.76 -17.98 -14.73
N GLY A 35 -16.90 -18.20 -14.07
CA GLY A 35 -17.00 -17.90 -12.66
C GLY A 35 -18.38 -18.12 -12.07
N ARG A 36 -18.65 -17.43 -10.97
CA ARG A 36 -19.95 -17.39 -10.30
C ARG A 36 -20.66 -16.10 -10.63
N GLY A 37 -21.85 -16.17 -11.16
CA GLY A 37 -22.70 -15.08 -11.63
C GLY A 37 -23.46 -15.48 -12.88
N ASN A 38 -24.55 -14.78 -13.22
CA ASN A 38 -25.47 -15.19 -14.28
C ASN A 38 -24.93 -14.88 -15.69
N GLU A 39 -24.04 -13.90 -15.82
CA GLU A 39 -23.49 -13.42 -17.09
C GLU A 39 -22.27 -14.20 -17.58
N PHE A 40 -21.78 -15.18 -16.81
CA PHE A 40 -20.71 -16.05 -17.27
C PHE A 40 -21.22 -17.14 -18.24
N PRO A 41 -20.41 -17.55 -19.20
CA PRO A 41 -19.05 -17.12 -19.49
C PRO A 41 -18.99 -15.76 -20.20
N ILE A 42 -17.90 -15.00 -19.95
CA ILE A 42 -17.64 -13.72 -20.61
C ILE A 42 -16.46 -13.89 -21.57
N GLU A 43 -16.59 -13.38 -22.78
CA GLU A 43 -15.48 -13.31 -23.72
C GLU A 43 -14.94 -11.89 -23.81
N CYS A 44 -13.62 -11.74 -23.72
CA CYS A 44 -12.98 -10.43 -23.85
C CYS A 44 -11.59 -10.55 -24.49
N ARG A 45 -11.16 -9.47 -25.15
CA ARG A 45 -9.85 -9.45 -25.80
C ARG A 45 -8.69 -9.31 -24.83
N ALA A 46 -8.90 -8.61 -23.71
CA ALA A 46 -7.87 -8.37 -22.72
C ALA A 46 -8.46 -8.25 -21.33
N VAL A 47 -7.63 -8.49 -20.31
CA VAL A 47 -7.98 -8.44 -18.89
C VAL A 47 -7.03 -7.50 -18.15
N ILE A 48 -7.59 -6.59 -17.36
CA ILE A 48 -6.85 -5.83 -16.36
C ILE A 48 -7.25 -6.38 -14.99
N ASP A 49 -6.30 -7.03 -14.31
CA ASP A 49 -6.54 -7.57 -12.96
C ASP A 49 -6.31 -6.47 -11.91
N ALA A 50 -7.40 -5.98 -11.36
CA ALA A 50 -7.46 -5.03 -10.25
C ALA A 50 -8.04 -5.68 -8.98
N SER A 51 -7.93 -7.00 -8.83
CA SER A 51 -8.55 -7.79 -7.74
C SER A 51 -7.86 -7.64 -6.37
N GLY A 52 -6.94 -6.70 -6.26
CA GLY A 52 -6.20 -6.46 -5.03
C GLY A 52 -5.26 -7.62 -4.69
N VAL A 53 -4.97 -7.80 -3.41
CA VAL A 53 -4.09 -8.90 -2.93
C VAL A 53 -4.59 -10.29 -3.32
N ALA A 54 -5.88 -10.42 -3.59
CA ALA A 54 -6.45 -11.69 -4.05
C ALA A 54 -5.77 -12.21 -5.32
N GLY A 55 -5.38 -11.31 -6.24
CA GLY A 55 -4.62 -11.63 -7.44
C GLY A 55 -5.33 -12.69 -8.29
N ALA A 56 -6.56 -12.42 -8.76
CA ALA A 56 -7.38 -13.42 -9.42
C ALA A 56 -6.68 -13.98 -10.68
N ALA A 57 -6.28 -13.12 -11.61
CA ALA A 57 -5.59 -13.56 -12.81
C ALA A 57 -4.22 -14.16 -12.50
N SER A 58 -3.44 -13.55 -11.59
CA SER A 58 -2.11 -14.06 -11.26
C SER A 58 -2.12 -15.46 -10.67
N LYS A 59 -3.17 -15.83 -9.91
CA LYS A 59 -3.36 -17.20 -9.38
C LYS A 59 -3.81 -18.16 -10.44
N ILE A 60 -4.80 -17.76 -11.26
CA ILE A 60 -5.34 -18.63 -12.31
C ILE A 60 -4.27 -18.96 -13.36
N LEU A 61 -3.40 -17.99 -13.67
CA LEU A 61 -2.35 -18.12 -14.69
C LEU A 61 -1.00 -18.59 -14.12
N ASP A 62 -0.94 -18.95 -12.84
CA ASP A 62 0.30 -19.35 -12.14
C ASP A 62 1.46 -18.36 -12.36
N MET A 63 1.14 -17.06 -12.33
CA MET A 63 2.14 -16.01 -12.43
C MET A 63 2.93 -15.97 -11.13
N LYS A 64 4.05 -16.69 -11.13
CA LYS A 64 4.89 -16.95 -9.95
C LYS A 64 5.44 -15.68 -9.34
N THR A 65 4.86 -15.21 -8.27
CA THR A 65 5.53 -14.41 -7.25
C THR A 65 4.63 -14.38 -6.02
N GLU A 66 5.04 -14.98 -4.94
CA GLU A 66 4.38 -14.81 -3.65
C GLU A 66 4.51 -13.36 -3.22
N VAL A 67 3.43 -12.81 -2.72
CA VAL A 67 3.37 -11.46 -2.18
C VAL A 67 3.19 -11.57 -0.68
N GLU A 68 4.17 -11.10 0.09
CA GLU A 68 4.02 -10.96 1.53
C GLU A 68 2.97 -9.89 1.83
N VAL A 69 2.18 -10.15 2.87
CA VAL A 69 1.08 -9.27 3.26
C VAL A 69 1.11 -8.94 4.73
N ILE A 70 0.70 -7.71 5.05
CA ILE A 70 0.44 -7.25 6.41
C ILE A 70 -1.07 -7.14 6.65
N ALA A 71 -1.51 -7.33 7.89
CA ALA A 71 -2.90 -7.09 8.25
C ALA A 71 -3.13 -5.60 8.50
N GLY A 72 -4.17 -5.05 7.87
CA GLY A 72 -4.72 -3.74 8.18
C GLY A 72 -6.09 -3.88 8.82
N PHE A 73 -6.34 -3.11 9.87
CA PHE A 73 -7.64 -3.03 10.55
C PHE A 73 -7.93 -1.60 10.99
N GLN A 74 -9.15 -1.12 10.77
CA GLN A 74 -9.55 0.22 11.16
C GLN A 74 -11.03 0.30 11.54
N TYR A 75 -11.35 1.32 12.33
CA TYR A 75 -12.71 1.81 12.51
C TYR A 75 -12.92 3.14 11.78
N GLU A 76 -14.06 3.32 11.16
CA GLU A 76 -14.61 4.65 10.97
C GLU A 76 -15.22 5.09 12.31
N MET A 77 -14.85 6.27 12.79
CA MET A 77 -15.27 6.81 14.08
C MET A 77 -15.89 8.19 13.91
N LEU A 78 -16.87 8.52 14.76
CA LEU A 78 -17.44 9.87 14.96
C LEU A 78 -16.80 10.55 16.16
N ASP A 79 -17.00 11.85 16.23
CA ASP A 79 -16.57 12.70 17.35
C ASP A 79 -15.06 12.58 17.63
N VAL A 80 -14.29 12.53 16.55
CA VAL A 80 -12.82 12.51 16.59
C VAL A 80 -12.32 13.90 16.28
N PRO A 81 -11.96 14.71 17.29
CA PRO A 81 -11.34 16.01 17.05
C PRO A 81 -10.05 15.85 16.25
N ASN A 82 -9.89 16.66 15.24
CA ASN A 82 -8.72 16.67 14.39
C ASN A 82 -8.43 18.09 13.89
N ASP A 83 -7.21 18.34 13.51
CA ASP A 83 -6.75 19.60 12.92
C ASP A 83 -6.68 19.57 11.38
N GLY A 84 -7.21 18.51 10.77
CA GLY A 84 -7.19 18.27 9.33
C GLY A 84 -5.93 17.56 8.83
N TYR A 85 -4.98 17.25 9.72
CA TYR A 85 -3.78 16.50 9.37
C TYR A 85 -3.95 15.01 9.59
N LEU A 86 -3.19 14.26 8.81
CA LEU A 86 -3.06 12.81 8.98
C LEU A 86 -2.03 12.53 10.07
N ASP A 87 -2.42 11.80 11.10
CA ASP A 87 -1.53 11.35 12.17
C ASP A 87 -1.02 9.94 11.93
N PHE A 88 0.29 9.74 12.09
CA PHE A 88 0.94 8.44 12.16
C PHE A 88 1.60 8.24 13.52
N TYR A 89 1.30 7.13 14.18
CA TYR A 89 1.88 6.74 15.47
C TYR A 89 2.79 5.53 15.26
N LEU A 90 4.09 5.75 15.23
CA LEU A 90 5.10 4.69 15.25
C LEU A 90 5.31 4.25 16.69
N TRP A 91 4.51 3.30 17.13
CA TRP A 91 4.50 2.88 18.53
C TRP A 91 4.32 1.36 18.65
N PRO A 92 5.44 0.60 18.81
CA PRO A 92 5.44 -0.87 18.83
C PRO A 92 4.48 -1.50 19.83
N LYS A 93 4.23 -0.83 20.97
CA LYS A 93 3.25 -1.28 21.97
C LYS A 93 1.85 -1.51 21.36
N TYR A 94 1.40 -0.63 20.46
CA TYR A 94 0.09 -0.70 19.86
C TYR A 94 0.08 -1.24 18.44
N SER A 95 1.24 -1.36 17.84
CA SER A 95 1.36 -1.91 16.50
C SER A 95 2.75 -2.53 16.29
N PRO A 96 2.96 -3.77 16.72
CA PRO A 96 4.22 -4.48 16.49
C PRO A 96 4.54 -4.57 15.00
N HIS A 97 5.74 -4.12 14.62
CA HIS A 97 6.22 -4.06 13.22
C HIS A 97 5.26 -3.35 12.25
N GLY A 98 4.59 -2.32 12.75
CA GLY A 98 3.63 -1.53 12.00
C GLY A 98 3.48 -0.12 12.56
N TYR A 99 2.34 0.47 12.32
CA TYR A 99 1.99 1.81 12.84
C TYR A 99 0.47 1.94 13.00
N VAL A 100 0.06 2.93 13.77
CA VAL A 100 -1.34 3.34 13.91
C VAL A 100 -1.54 4.64 13.16
N TRP A 101 -2.71 4.86 12.58
CA TRP A 101 -3.09 6.11 11.92
C TRP A 101 -4.41 6.67 12.43
N MET A 102 -4.54 7.99 12.31
CA MET A 102 -5.80 8.71 12.35
C MET A 102 -5.90 9.54 11.06
N ILE A 103 -6.86 9.22 10.21
CA ILE A 103 -7.12 9.90 8.94
C ILE A 103 -8.39 10.70 9.09
N PRO A 104 -8.33 12.05 9.12
CA PRO A 104 -9.50 12.88 9.29
C PRO A 104 -10.41 12.79 8.05
N LYS A 105 -11.71 12.89 8.31
CA LYS A 105 -12.77 12.97 7.31
C LYS A 105 -13.70 14.13 7.65
N GLU A 106 -14.51 14.54 6.69
CA GLU A 106 -15.52 15.56 6.91
C GLU A 106 -16.55 15.17 7.97
N GLY A 107 -17.15 16.16 8.63
CA GLY A 107 -18.22 15.96 9.59
C GLY A 107 -17.80 15.32 10.91
N GLY A 108 -16.59 15.62 11.41
CA GLY A 108 -16.08 15.11 12.68
C GLY A 108 -15.77 13.61 12.67
N ARG A 109 -15.70 13.00 11.48
CA ARG A 109 -15.35 11.60 11.32
C ARG A 109 -13.84 11.42 11.11
N ALA A 110 -13.35 10.25 11.46
CA ALA A 110 -12.00 9.83 11.12
C ALA A 110 -11.94 8.31 10.91
N ASN A 111 -10.97 7.89 10.10
CA ASN A 111 -10.55 6.50 10.07
C ASN A 111 -9.39 6.32 11.06
N VAL A 112 -9.60 5.54 12.11
CA VAL A 112 -8.58 5.19 13.10
C VAL A 112 -8.24 3.73 12.94
N GLY A 113 -6.98 3.42 12.66
CA GLY A 113 -6.59 2.07 12.30
C GLY A 113 -5.11 1.79 12.47
N LEU A 114 -4.73 0.57 12.18
CA LEU A 114 -3.34 0.11 12.22
C LEU A 114 -3.02 -0.90 11.12
N VAL A 115 -1.74 -1.07 10.86
CA VAL A 115 -1.17 -2.26 10.21
C VAL A 115 -0.24 -2.95 11.18
N THR A 116 -0.25 -4.28 11.20
CA THR A 116 0.65 -5.09 12.03
C THR A 116 0.94 -6.44 11.40
N THR A 117 2.12 -6.98 11.66
CA THR A 117 2.47 -8.36 11.27
C THR A 117 1.74 -9.41 12.11
N ASP A 118 1.33 -9.06 13.33
CA ASP A 118 0.49 -9.92 14.17
C ASP A 118 -0.99 -9.80 13.82
N LYS A 119 -1.40 -10.59 12.82
CA LYS A 119 -2.79 -10.60 12.33
C LYS A 119 -3.82 -10.93 13.42
N LYS A 120 -3.46 -11.77 14.39
CA LYS A 120 -4.38 -12.20 15.46
C LYS A 120 -4.57 -11.12 16.51
N GLY A 121 -3.54 -10.34 16.77
CA GLY A 121 -3.57 -9.25 17.75
C GLY A 121 -4.11 -7.93 17.22
N ALA A 122 -4.29 -7.75 15.91
CA ALA A 122 -4.60 -6.47 15.28
C ALA A 122 -5.77 -5.72 15.94
N ILE A 123 -6.89 -6.40 16.16
CA ILE A 123 -8.08 -5.80 16.78
C ILE A 123 -7.75 -5.36 18.21
N LYS A 124 -7.11 -6.23 19.00
CA LYS A 124 -6.76 -5.93 20.39
C LYS A 124 -5.82 -4.72 20.48
N TYR A 125 -4.80 -4.66 19.65
CA TYR A 125 -3.88 -3.52 19.63
C TYR A 125 -4.58 -2.21 19.33
N LEU A 126 -5.51 -2.20 18.37
CA LEU A 126 -6.29 -1.02 18.04
C LEU A 126 -7.24 -0.64 19.20
N GLU A 127 -7.89 -1.62 19.82
CA GLU A 127 -8.74 -1.38 20.99
C GLU A 127 -7.94 -0.81 22.16
N ASP A 128 -6.77 -1.39 22.46
CA ASP A 128 -5.88 -0.89 23.51
C ASP A 128 -5.43 0.55 23.20
N PHE A 129 -5.09 0.87 21.95
CA PHE A 129 -4.77 2.24 21.54
C PHE A 129 -5.92 3.21 21.75
N ILE A 130 -7.15 2.82 21.40
CA ILE A 130 -8.35 3.66 21.54
C ILE A 130 -8.70 3.84 23.01
N GLN A 131 -8.55 2.80 23.85
CA GLN A 131 -8.93 2.79 25.25
C GLN A 131 -7.87 3.35 26.19
N ASP A 132 -6.63 3.48 25.75
CA ASP A 132 -5.55 3.93 26.63
C ASP A 132 -5.86 5.29 27.23
N THR A 133 -5.60 5.41 28.51
CA THR A 133 -5.86 6.64 29.24
C THR A 133 -4.94 7.75 28.76
N TYR A 134 -5.48 8.95 28.80
CA TYR A 134 -4.73 10.16 28.54
C TYR A 134 -3.61 10.33 29.59
N LEU A 135 -2.39 10.57 29.09
CA LEU A 135 -1.25 10.91 29.92
C LEU A 135 -1.16 12.42 30.05
N ALA A 136 -1.44 12.95 31.23
CA ALA A 136 -1.55 14.41 31.48
C ALA A 136 -0.23 15.17 31.17
N ASP A 137 0.92 14.50 31.35
CA ASP A 137 2.24 15.05 31.03
C ASP A 137 2.62 14.95 29.53
N LYS A 138 1.84 14.18 28.73
CA LYS A 138 2.09 13.93 27.33
C LYS A 138 0.81 14.00 26.47
N PRO A 139 0.10 15.14 26.48
CA PRO A 139 -1.20 15.25 25.82
C PRO A 139 -1.19 15.00 24.31
N LYS A 140 -0.10 15.34 23.63
CA LYS A 140 0.06 15.10 22.19
C LYS A 140 0.22 13.63 21.84
N VAL A 141 0.66 12.80 22.80
CA VAL A 141 0.94 11.37 22.57
C VAL A 141 -0.30 10.52 22.81
N ASN A 142 -1.17 10.97 23.70
CA ASN A 142 -2.39 10.25 24.07
C ASN A 142 -3.61 11.19 24.14
N PRO A 143 -4.11 11.68 22.99
CA PRO A 143 -5.22 12.62 22.95
C PRO A 143 -6.51 11.98 23.50
N PRO A 144 -7.32 12.72 24.26
CA PRO A 144 -8.49 12.19 24.99
C PRO A 144 -9.59 11.67 24.07
N TRP A 145 -9.69 12.15 22.83
CA TRP A 145 -10.73 11.73 21.89
C TRP A 145 -10.75 10.22 21.61
N ARG A 146 -9.64 9.54 21.80
CA ARG A 146 -9.52 8.12 21.45
C ARG A 146 -10.54 7.25 22.16
N LYS A 147 -10.79 7.50 23.44
CA LYS A 147 -11.77 6.73 24.23
C LYS A 147 -13.20 7.24 24.11
N ASP A 148 -13.37 8.52 23.73
CA ASP A 148 -14.68 9.17 23.68
C ASP A 148 -15.30 9.11 22.27
N GLY A 149 -14.50 8.78 21.25
CA GLY A 149 -14.98 8.63 19.88
C GLY A 149 -15.89 7.41 19.68
N ILE A 150 -16.89 7.57 18.81
CA ILE A 150 -17.91 6.54 18.53
C ILE A 150 -17.50 5.70 17.34
N LYS A 151 -17.31 4.39 17.53
CA LYS A 151 -17.03 3.44 16.45
C LYS A 151 -18.30 3.20 15.63
N ILE A 152 -18.24 3.49 14.31
CA ILE A 152 -19.38 3.30 13.39
C ILE A 152 -19.25 1.96 12.68
N LYS A 153 -18.13 1.73 12.01
CA LYS A 153 -17.94 0.59 11.12
C LYS A 153 -16.51 0.06 11.14
N PRO A 154 -16.31 -1.26 11.35
CA PRO A 154 -15.02 -1.89 11.19
C PRO A 154 -14.70 -2.16 9.71
N PHE A 155 -13.42 -2.04 9.37
CA PHE A 155 -12.85 -2.48 8.09
C PHE A 155 -11.57 -3.24 8.37
N GLY A 156 -11.34 -4.30 7.64
CA GLY A 156 -10.10 -5.05 7.72
C GLY A 156 -9.72 -5.67 6.38
N GLY A 157 -8.43 -5.90 6.20
CA GLY A 157 -7.91 -6.49 4.98
C GLY A 157 -6.43 -6.80 5.09
N THR A 158 -5.89 -7.29 4.00
CA THR A 158 -4.46 -7.53 3.85
C THR A 158 -3.91 -6.60 2.77
N ILE A 159 -2.68 -6.14 2.97
CA ILE A 159 -1.99 -5.18 2.10
C ILE A 159 -0.66 -5.81 1.67
N PRO A 160 -0.28 -5.76 0.39
CA PRO A 160 1.00 -6.30 -0.07
C PRO A 160 2.16 -5.43 0.42
N ILE A 161 3.21 -6.05 0.94
CA ILE A 161 4.37 -5.35 1.51
C ILE A 161 5.72 -5.79 0.95
N SER A 162 5.77 -6.81 0.13
CA SER A 162 7.02 -7.31 -0.48
C SER A 162 7.50 -6.47 -1.68
N GLY A 163 6.68 -5.53 -2.14
CA GLY A 163 6.90 -4.80 -3.39
C GLY A 163 6.26 -5.47 -4.60
N PRO A 164 6.52 -4.95 -5.81
CA PRO A 164 5.92 -5.42 -7.04
C PRO A 164 6.23 -6.88 -7.34
N ARG A 165 5.28 -7.54 -7.99
CA ARG A 165 5.54 -8.82 -8.65
C ARG A 165 6.64 -8.64 -9.70
N GLU A 166 7.46 -9.66 -9.87
CA GLU A 166 8.55 -9.64 -10.85
C GLU A 166 8.03 -9.43 -12.27
N ILE A 167 6.89 -10.06 -12.60
CA ILE A 167 6.21 -9.93 -13.88
C ILE A 167 4.76 -9.54 -13.63
N THR A 168 4.32 -8.45 -14.27
CA THR A 168 2.98 -7.88 -14.12
C THR A 168 2.14 -7.96 -15.39
N VAL A 169 2.62 -8.70 -16.39
CA VAL A 169 1.93 -8.89 -17.69
C VAL A 169 1.97 -10.35 -18.11
N ASP A 170 0.93 -10.76 -18.83
CA ASP A 170 0.87 -12.02 -19.60
C ASP A 170 0.14 -11.72 -20.93
N THR A 171 0.02 -12.69 -21.84
CA THR A 171 -0.69 -12.52 -23.10
C THR A 171 -2.13 -12.02 -22.83
N GLY A 172 -2.42 -10.81 -23.27
CA GLY A 172 -3.71 -10.16 -23.05
C GLY A 172 -4.05 -9.82 -21.59
N VAL A 173 -3.07 -9.86 -20.66
CA VAL A 173 -3.32 -9.59 -19.23
C VAL A 173 -2.33 -8.57 -18.69
N ILE A 174 -2.84 -7.60 -17.89
CA ILE A 174 -2.02 -6.66 -17.10
C ILE A 174 -2.53 -6.67 -15.66
N LEU A 175 -1.61 -6.78 -14.70
CA LEU A 175 -1.89 -6.62 -13.26
C LEU A 175 -1.69 -5.16 -12.86
N VAL A 176 -2.59 -4.61 -12.02
CA VAL A 176 -2.53 -3.22 -11.55
C VAL A 176 -2.74 -3.13 -10.03
N GLY A 177 -2.34 -2.02 -9.43
CA GLY A 177 -2.52 -1.79 -7.99
C GLY A 177 -1.96 -2.91 -7.13
N ASP A 178 -2.67 -3.28 -6.09
CA ASP A 178 -2.25 -4.33 -5.15
C ASP A 178 -2.17 -5.73 -5.80
N ALA A 179 -2.91 -5.99 -6.89
CA ALA A 179 -2.76 -7.23 -7.65
C ALA A 179 -1.37 -7.36 -8.28
N ALA A 180 -0.75 -6.24 -8.62
CA ALA A 180 0.64 -6.16 -9.08
C ALA A 180 1.65 -5.98 -7.92
N GLY A 181 1.20 -5.81 -6.68
CA GLY A 181 2.04 -5.49 -5.53
C GLY A 181 2.47 -4.03 -5.46
N PHE A 182 1.73 -3.11 -6.08
CA PHE A 182 2.06 -1.68 -6.13
C PHE A 182 1.60 -0.93 -4.89
N THR A 183 2.22 -1.22 -3.78
CA THR A 183 2.00 -0.54 -2.51
C THR A 183 3.34 -0.05 -1.98
N SER A 184 3.39 1.15 -1.39
CA SER A 184 4.61 1.59 -0.70
C SER A 184 4.88 0.65 0.46
N PRO A 185 6.03 -0.02 0.53
CA PRO A 185 6.27 -0.97 1.61
C PRO A 185 6.55 -0.30 2.95
N LEU A 186 6.74 1.03 3.00
CA LEU A 186 7.06 1.74 4.25
C LEU A 186 5.80 2.12 5.04
N PHE A 187 4.80 2.70 4.34
CA PHE A 187 3.55 3.18 4.94
C PHE A 187 2.30 2.68 4.21
N GLU A 188 2.41 1.58 3.51
CA GLU A 188 1.34 0.83 2.87
C GLU A 188 0.40 1.67 1.98
N GLY A 189 0.81 2.87 1.57
CA GLY A 189 0.06 3.71 0.63
C GLY A 189 0.08 3.14 -0.78
N GLY A 190 -1.08 2.88 -1.35
CA GLY A 190 -1.23 2.25 -2.66
C GLY A 190 -2.13 3.01 -3.64
N SER A 191 -2.99 3.92 -3.15
CA SER A 191 -4.05 4.55 -3.97
C SER A 191 -3.52 5.26 -5.21
N HIS A 192 -2.47 6.07 -5.07
CA HIS A 192 -1.86 6.79 -6.19
C HIS A 192 -1.22 5.82 -7.21
N LEU A 193 -0.56 4.78 -6.73
CA LEU A 193 0.07 3.77 -7.58
C LEU A 193 -0.97 2.96 -8.32
N ALA A 194 -2.09 2.62 -7.67
CA ALA A 194 -3.21 1.92 -8.29
C ALA A 194 -3.85 2.75 -9.39
N LEU A 195 -4.14 4.03 -9.14
CA LEU A 195 -4.70 4.95 -10.14
C LEU A 195 -3.77 5.14 -11.33
N TRP A 196 -2.47 5.36 -11.07
CA TRP A 196 -1.48 5.51 -12.14
C TRP A 196 -1.35 4.23 -12.97
N SER A 197 -1.21 3.08 -12.31
CA SER A 197 -1.04 1.80 -13.00
C SER A 197 -2.28 1.40 -13.79
N GLY A 198 -3.47 1.67 -13.29
CA GLY A 198 -4.73 1.44 -14.00
C GLY A 198 -4.83 2.30 -15.27
N ARG A 199 -4.47 3.58 -15.20
CA ARG A 199 -4.43 4.47 -16.36
C ARG A 199 -3.40 4.03 -17.40
N GLU A 200 -2.20 3.68 -16.97
CA GLU A 200 -1.14 3.21 -17.87
C GLU A 200 -1.52 1.88 -18.53
N ALA A 201 -2.09 0.95 -17.78
CA ALA A 201 -2.59 -0.32 -18.29
C ALA A 201 -3.67 -0.12 -19.38
N ALA A 202 -4.63 0.79 -19.12
CA ALA A 202 -5.67 1.11 -20.09
C ALA A 202 -5.09 1.67 -21.39
N GLN A 203 -4.12 2.58 -21.32
CA GLN A 203 -3.45 3.13 -22.50
C GLN A 203 -2.72 2.06 -23.32
N VAL A 204 -1.94 1.21 -22.63
CA VAL A 204 -1.17 0.16 -23.29
C VAL A 204 -2.08 -0.90 -23.92
N ILE A 205 -3.12 -1.33 -23.23
CA ILE A 205 -4.09 -2.32 -23.76
C ILE A 205 -4.86 -1.77 -24.93
N THR A 206 -5.34 -0.52 -24.87
CA THR A 206 -6.07 0.10 -25.98
C THR A 206 -5.23 0.14 -27.26
N GLN A 207 -3.96 0.52 -27.15
CA GLN A 207 -3.04 0.50 -28.28
C GLN A 207 -2.76 -0.92 -28.79
N ALA A 208 -2.52 -1.87 -27.88
CA ALA A 208 -2.26 -3.27 -28.24
C ALA A 208 -3.47 -3.92 -28.96
N ILE A 209 -4.70 -3.56 -28.54
CA ILE A 209 -5.93 -3.99 -29.22
C ILE A 209 -6.00 -3.39 -30.63
N ALA A 210 -5.70 -2.10 -30.80
CA ALA A 210 -5.71 -1.44 -32.10
C ALA A 210 -4.65 -2.03 -33.06
N GLU A 211 -3.51 -2.41 -32.55
CA GLU A 211 -2.41 -3.05 -33.29
C GLU A 211 -2.65 -4.57 -33.52
N ASN A 212 -3.70 -5.13 -32.92
CA ASN A 212 -4.01 -6.56 -32.89
C ASN A 212 -2.84 -7.43 -32.36
N ASP A 213 -2.03 -6.88 -31.44
CA ASP A 213 -0.92 -7.55 -30.77
C ASP A 213 -1.03 -7.45 -29.25
N LEU A 214 -1.57 -8.50 -28.63
CA LEU A 214 -1.70 -8.64 -27.18
C LEU A 214 -0.63 -9.57 -26.59
N SER A 215 0.45 -9.80 -27.31
CA SER A 215 1.56 -10.65 -26.83
C SER A 215 2.23 -10.07 -25.58
N VAL A 216 2.83 -10.94 -24.77
CA VAL A 216 3.67 -10.53 -23.63
C VAL A 216 4.72 -9.49 -24.06
N LYS A 217 5.38 -9.70 -25.22
CA LYS A 217 6.39 -8.78 -25.75
C LYS A 217 5.83 -7.36 -25.92
N ARG A 218 4.62 -7.24 -26.47
CA ARG A 218 3.94 -5.94 -26.66
C ARG A 218 3.56 -5.31 -25.33
N LEU A 219 2.98 -6.09 -24.40
CA LEU A 219 2.54 -5.59 -23.10
C LEU A 219 3.69 -5.27 -22.14
N MET A 220 4.90 -5.76 -22.38
CA MET A 220 6.11 -5.38 -21.62
C MET A 220 6.43 -3.88 -21.65
N VAL A 221 5.78 -3.10 -22.52
CA VAL A 221 5.84 -1.63 -22.48
C VAL A 221 5.31 -1.10 -21.14
N TYR A 222 4.20 -1.67 -20.64
CA TYR A 222 3.67 -1.35 -19.31
C TYR A 222 4.67 -1.69 -18.20
N GLN A 223 5.27 -2.89 -18.25
CA GLN A 223 6.29 -3.30 -17.29
C GLN A 223 7.48 -2.30 -17.24
N LYS A 224 7.98 -1.87 -18.40
CA LYS A 224 9.05 -0.89 -18.48
C LYS A 224 8.63 0.48 -17.96
N ALA A 225 7.39 0.89 -18.20
CA ALA A 225 6.86 2.18 -17.75
C ALA A 225 6.85 2.27 -16.22
N TRP A 226 6.29 1.28 -15.52
CA TRP A 226 6.25 1.33 -14.07
C TRP A 226 7.63 1.13 -13.44
N LEU A 227 8.50 0.27 -13.99
CA LEU A 227 9.89 0.14 -13.53
C LEU A 227 10.67 1.46 -13.59
N LYS A 228 10.39 2.29 -14.59
CA LYS A 228 11.00 3.62 -14.72
C LYS A 228 10.36 4.63 -13.75
N ARG A 229 9.08 4.53 -13.49
CA ARG A 229 8.29 5.50 -12.73
C ARG A 229 8.42 5.30 -11.22
N PHE A 230 8.38 4.04 -10.77
CA PHE A 230 8.35 3.73 -9.36
C PHE A 230 9.75 3.71 -8.74
N PRO A 231 9.86 4.01 -7.45
CA PRO A 231 11.14 4.00 -6.78
C PRO A 231 11.66 2.58 -6.55
N PRO A 232 12.95 2.45 -6.20
CA PRO A 232 13.55 1.15 -5.95
C PRO A 232 13.01 0.52 -4.64
N TYR A 233 12.04 -0.35 -4.75
CA TYR A 233 11.37 -1.01 -3.62
C TYR A 233 12.32 -1.71 -2.65
N ASN A 234 13.38 -2.36 -3.15
CA ASN A 234 14.38 -3.03 -2.32
C ASN A 234 15.08 -2.10 -1.32
N LYS A 235 15.27 -0.83 -1.69
CA LYS A 235 15.86 0.19 -0.80
C LYS A 235 14.87 0.63 0.27
N ILE A 236 13.59 0.72 -0.09
CA ILE A 236 12.52 1.07 0.85
C ILE A 236 12.33 -0.08 1.86
N LEU A 237 12.29 -1.33 1.39
CA LEU A 237 12.17 -2.52 2.22
C LEU A 237 13.29 -2.61 3.27
N LYS A 238 14.54 -2.36 2.89
CA LYS A 238 15.66 -2.30 3.86
C LYS A 238 15.45 -1.26 4.95
N GLY A 239 14.93 -0.09 4.59
CA GLY A 239 14.63 0.95 5.56
C GLY A 239 13.44 0.63 6.44
N LYS A 240 12.40 -0.02 5.89
CA LYS A 240 11.25 -0.52 6.65
C LYS A 240 11.68 -1.50 7.74
N THR A 241 12.46 -2.52 7.39
CA THR A 241 12.99 -3.49 8.35
C THR A 241 13.77 -2.77 9.45
N ALA A 242 14.67 -1.84 9.09
CA ALA A 242 15.44 -1.08 10.05
C ALA A 242 14.58 -0.22 10.99
N LEU A 243 13.47 0.35 10.48
CA LEU A 243 12.54 1.16 11.27
C LEU A 243 11.73 0.31 12.26
N TYR A 244 11.16 -0.79 11.79
CA TYR A 244 10.27 -1.61 12.60
C TYR A 244 11.01 -2.52 13.60
N ASP A 245 12.32 -2.72 13.42
CA ASP A 245 13.19 -3.39 14.40
C ASP A 245 13.67 -2.46 15.52
N LEU A 246 13.30 -1.16 15.50
CA LEU A 246 13.63 -0.24 16.58
C LEU A 246 12.81 -0.58 17.83
N THR A 247 13.48 -0.60 18.98
CA THR A 247 12.81 -0.69 20.29
C THR A 247 12.15 0.65 20.64
N ASP A 248 11.23 0.65 21.62
CA ASP A 248 10.60 1.86 22.13
C ASP A 248 11.63 2.88 22.63
N GLU A 249 12.71 2.42 23.30
CA GLU A 249 13.82 3.26 23.73
C GLU A 249 14.54 3.89 22.54
N GLU A 250 14.84 3.11 21.52
CA GLU A 250 15.53 3.58 20.31
C GLU A 250 14.65 4.57 19.52
N MET A 251 13.36 4.30 19.40
CA MET A 251 12.39 5.24 18.82
C MET A 251 12.33 6.56 19.60
N SER A 252 12.29 6.48 20.92
CA SER A 252 12.31 7.65 21.81
C SER A 252 13.60 8.48 21.63
N ILE A 253 14.77 7.83 21.59
CA ILE A 253 16.05 8.51 21.32
C ILE A 253 16.02 9.22 19.96
N MET A 254 15.53 8.56 18.92
CA MET A 254 15.43 9.15 17.59
C MET A 254 14.48 10.35 17.58
N ALA A 255 13.29 10.21 18.17
CA ALA A 255 12.31 11.29 18.24
C ALA A 255 12.86 12.53 18.92
N HIS A 256 13.59 12.37 20.04
CA HIS A 256 14.25 13.50 20.72
C HIS A 256 15.41 14.13 19.95
N CYS A 257 15.97 13.45 18.96
CA CYS A 257 17.04 13.98 18.12
C CYS A 257 16.51 14.69 16.86
N LEU A 258 15.29 14.37 16.44
CA LEU A 258 14.66 14.94 15.26
C LEU A 258 14.01 16.29 15.58
N PRO A 259 13.97 17.24 14.64
CA PRO A 259 13.17 18.45 14.79
C PRO A 259 11.68 18.10 14.66
N GLU A 260 10.81 18.99 15.14
CA GLU A 260 9.35 18.86 15.00
C GLU A 260 8.92 18.79 13.52
N GLU A 261 9.63 19.49 12.63
CA GLU A 261 9.36 19.47 11.19
C GLU A 261 10.52 18.83 10.41
N LEU A 262 10.22 17.76 9.68
CA LEU A 262 11.20 17.02 8.89
C LEU A 262 11.29 17.46 7.42
N GLY A 263 10.36 18.28 6.94
CA GLY A 263 10.15 18.54 5.51
C GLY A 263 11.33 19.20 4.78
N ASN A 264 11.93 20.21 5.38
CA ASN A 264 12.91 21.10 4.72
C ASN A 264 14.23 21.23 5.48
N MET A 265 14.76 20.13 6.00
CA MET A 265 16.02 20.16 6.75
C MET A 265 17.22 20.54 5.87
N SER A 266 17.98 21.54 6.30
CA SER A 266 19.26 21.88 5.71
C SER A 266 20.32 20.79 5.93
N PRO A 267 21.40 20.75 5.13
CA PRO A 267 22.50 19.81 5.36
C PRO A 267 23.13 19.92 6.75
N LEU A 268 23.21 21.13 7.30
CA LEU A 268 23.74 21.37 8.66
C LEU A 268 22.83 20.79 9.75
N GLN A 269 21.51 20.94 9.60
CA GLN A 269 20.56 20.33 10.53
C GLN A 269 20.65 18.79 10.51
N LYS A 270 20.75 18.18 9.31
CA LYS A 270 20.94 16.74 9.15
C LYS A 270 22.24 16.26 9.82
N LEU A 271 23.33 17.01 9.65
CA LEU A 271 24.60 16.71 10.31
C LEU A 271 24.46 16.81 11.83
N GLY A 272 23.83 17.86 12.34
CA GLY A 272 23.58 18.05 13.78
C GLY A 272 22.76 16.92 14.41
N ILE A 273 21.73 16.42 13.69
CA ILE A 273 20.96 15.24 14.11
C ILE A 273 21.86 14.00 14.18
N GLY A 274 22.66 13.77 13.14
CA GLY A 274 23.61 12.66 13.11
C GLY A 274 24.58 12.69 14.30
N ILE A 275 25.11 13.86 14.63
CA ILE A 275 25.97 14.06 15.79
C ILE A 275 25.23 13.78 17.10
N LYS A 276 24.00 14.27 17.30
CA LYS A 276 23.19 14.01 18.49
C LYS A 276 22.95 12.51 18.70
N ILE A 277 22.61 11.79 17.61
CA ILE A 277 22.40 10.34 17.66
C ILE A 277 23.71 9.61 17.98
N LEU A 278 24.82 10.04 17.38
CA LEU A 278 26.15 9.46 17.62
C LEU A 278 26.55 9.52 19.10
N PHE A 279 26.28 10.63 19.77
CA PHE A 279 26.58 10.78 21.20
C PHE A 279 25.63 9.99 22.11
N LYS A 280 24.36 9.80 21.71
CA LYS A 280 23.37 9.06 22.53
C LYS A 280 23.48 7.54 22.36
N LYS A 281 23.57 7.06 21.11
CA LYS A 281 23.64 5.62 20.80
C LYS A 281 24.29 5.41 19.41
N PRO A 282 25.64 5.31 19.34
CA PRO A 282 26.38 5.25 18.07
C PRO A 282 25.92 4.16 17.10
N ILE A 283 25.52 3.00 17.63
CA ILE A 283 25.08 1.85 16.82
C ILE A 283 23.81 2.13 16.00
N LEU A 284 22.96 3.04 16.48
CA LEU A 284 21.76 3.44 15.75
C LEU A 284 22.12 4.12 14.42
N LEU A 285 23.16 4.96 14.42
CA LEU A 285 23.52 5.73 13.25
C LEU A 285 23.92 4.86 12.06
N THR A 286 24.69 3.81 12.30
CA THR A 286 25.31 3.01 11.25
C THR A 286 24.39 1.91 10.70
N LYS A 287 23.62 1.24 11.57
CA LYS A 287 22.86 0.06 11.18
C LYS A 287 21.37 0.33 10.89
N ARG A 288 20.81 1.38 11.48
CA ARG A 288 19.36 1.63 11.41
C ARG A 288 18.98 2.99 10.81
N VAL A 289 19.57 4.07 11.28
CA VAL A 289 19.17 5.44 10.87
C VAL A 289 19.42 5.72 9.39
N ILE A 290 20.57 5.32 8.85
CA ILE A 290 20.88 5.56 7.43
C ILE A 290 19.89 4.82 6.50
N PRO A 291 19.62 3.52 6.65
CA PRO A 291 18.60 2.83 5.85
C PRO A 291 17.22 3.47 5.99
N VAL A 292 16.81 3.85 7.20
CA VAL A 292 15.52 4.52 7.46
C VAL A 292 15.43 5.85 6.72
N LEU A 293 16.41 6.73 6.87
CA LEU A 293 16.42 8.04 6.19
C LEU A 293 16.40 7.90 4.66
N LEU A 294 17.10 6.93 4.12
CA LEU A 294 17.09 6.63 2.68
C LEU A 294 15.70 6.17 2.24
N SER A 295 15.04 5.28 3.00
CA SER A 295 13.71 4.80 2.65
C SER A 295 12.67 5.93 2.67
N PHE A 296 12.70 6.80 3.65
CA PHE A 296 11.89 8.03 3.67
C PHE A 296 12.17 8.92 2.46
N GLY A 297 13.43 9.04 2.05
CA GLY A 297 13.81 9.81 0.86
C GLY A 297 13.20 9.26 -0.42
N TYR A 298 13.06 7.94 -0.55
CA TYR A 298 12.43 7.29 -1.70
C TYR A 298 10.90 7.26 -1.61
N SER A 299 10.33 7.34 -0.41
CA SER A 299 8.88 7.32 -0.18
C SER A 299 8.20 8.69 -0.28
N ARG A 300 8.89 9.71 -0.78
CA ARG A 300 8.33 11.07 -0.91
C ARG A 300 7.22 11.15 -1.95
N ALA A 301 6.35 12.16 -1.79
CA ALA A 301 5.23 12.49 -2.67
C ALA A 301 5.55 12.50 -4.17
N LYS A 302 6.72 12.94 -4.54
CA LYS A 302 7.18 12.96 -5.94
C LYS A 302 7.19 11.55 -6.59
N HIS A 303 7.33 10.49 -5.81
CA HIS A 303 7.39 9.12 -6.30
C HIS A 303 6.09 8.35 -6.08
N PHE A 304 5.46 8.54 -4.92
CA PHE A 304 4.27 7.79 -4.50
C PHE A 304 3.00 8.62 -4.37
N GLY A 305 3.08 9.96 -4.54
CA GLY A 305 1.90 10.82 -4.47
C GLY A 305 1.44 11.17 -3.04
N TRP A 306 2.36 11.18 -2.09
CA TRP A 306 2.09 11.65 -0.73
C TRP A 306 2.26 13.15 -0.61
#